data_d2314959b3e74c787d9770cf09eb3c8b
#
_entry.id   d2314959b3e74c787d9770cf09eb3c8b
#
_cell.length_a   1.000
_cell.length_b   1.000
_cell.length_c   1.000
_cell.angle_alpha   90.00
_cell.angle_beta   90.00
_cell.angle_gamma   90.00
#
_symmetry.space_group_name_H-M   'P 1'
#
loop_
_entity.id
_entity.type
_entity.pdbx_description
1 polymer ?
#
loop_
_entity_poly.entity_id
_entity_poly.type
_entity_poly.pdbx_seq_one_letter_code
_entity_poly.pdbx_strand_id
1 'polypeptide(L)'
;MGTYEKIYFALWELGQRYGNFVQFRVIGRSHDDRMIPMLEIGKGDTCIICLSGVESGDRNLPEYLLSIAKDYCRSYESNWTIGESYEVRKLLDKVRICMIPMLNPDSYEICEYGYGAIHNPIHRQMLKMQDRPVEEYECNARGIDLRRNFPTNYYQRKRVNQEPASENETRALISIFQEYSSLGLLTFSYSRGKIVYCRQEKGFAYNQKNYRLARHLQKCSGYRLEKGIAGGARVKKAGAKPEMGSPEQFYAEVIRQPSLAIEIPEYRKDDMEELQ
;
A
#
# COMPACT_ATOMS: atom_id res chain seq x y z
N MET A 1 11.13 -19.92 -4.19
CA MET A 1 10.81 -18.96 -3.11
C MET A 1 9.71 -18.08 -3.66
N GLY A 2 8.55 -18.06 -3.00
CA GLY A 2 7.38 -17.29 -3.43
C GLY A 2 7.58 -15.78 -3.32
N THR A 3 6.71 -15.02 -3.96
CA THR A 3 6.77 -13.54 -3.94
C THR A 3 6.74 -13.00 -2.51
N TYR A 4 5.87 -13.54 -1.65
CA TYR A 4 5.77 -13.13 -0.25
C TYR A 4 7.09 -13.34 0.51
N GLU A 5 7.66 -14.54 0.47
CA GLU A 5 8.91 -14.85 1.17
C GLU A 5 10.07 -13.99 0.67
N LYS A 6 10.16 -13.80 -0.65
CA LYS A 6 11.19 -12.95 -1.27
C LYS A 6 11.14 -11.52 -0.74
N ILE A 7 9.95 -10.92 -0.67
CA ILE A 7 9.76 -9.57 -0.15
C ILE A 7 10.07 -9.52 1.35
N TYR A 8 9.53 -10.47 2.12
CA TYR A 8 9.73 -10.51 3.57
C TYR A 8 11.22 -10.57 3.95
N PHE A 9 11.95 -11.53 3.39
CA PHE A 9 13.37 -11.69 3.70
C PHE A 9 14.23 -10.57 3.16
N ALA A 10 13.93 -10.02 1.99
CA ALA A 10 14.68 -8.88 1.46
C ALA A 10 14.52 -7.62 2.32
N LEU A 11 13.33 -7.36 2.87
CA LEU A 11 13.12 -6.26 3.82
C LEU A 11 13.85 -6.51 5.14
N TRP A 12 13.82 -7.74 5.64
CA TRP A 12 14.56 -8.14 6.83
C TRP A 12 16.07 -7.93 6.64
N GLU A 13 16.63 -8.35 5.51
CA GLU A 13 18.05 -8.15 5.17
C GLU A 13 18.44 -6.67 5.12
N LEU A 14 17.57 -5.80 4.56
CA LEU A 14 17.81 -4.35 4.58
C LEU A 14 17.86 -3.81 6.01
N GLY A 15 16.98 -4.26 6.89
CA GLY A 15 17.01 -3.90 8.32
C GLY A 15 18.28 -4.36 9.01
N GLN A 16 18.80 -5.55 8.68
CA GLN A 16 20.06 -6.03 9.24
C GLN A 16 21.27 -5.25 8.69
N ARG A 17 21.28 -5.00 7.38
CA ARG A 17 22.42 -4.34 6.71
C ARG A 17 22.56 -2.88 7.09
N TYR A 18 21.44 -2.16 7.19
CA TYR A 18 21.41 -0.71 7.40
C TYR A 18 20.87 -0.30 8.77
N GLY A 19 21.04 -1.13 9.79
CA GLY A 19 20.43 -0.99 11.12
C GLY A 19 20.65 0.36 11.84
N ASN A 20 21.58 1.20 11.37
CA ASN A 20 21.81 2.54 11.91
C ASN A 20 20.71 3.55 11.57
N PHE A 21 19.93 3.31 10.50
CA PHE A 21 18.86 4.19 10.01
C PHE A 21 17.70 3.43 9.36
N VAL A 22 17.75 2.10 9.35
CA VAL A 22 16.68 1.25 8.82
C VAL A 22 16.23 0.28 9.92
N GLN A 23 14.92 0.17 10.12
CA GLN A 23 14.33 -0.78 11.05
C GLN A 23 13.30 -1.66 10.34
N PHE A 24 13.44 -2.97 10.45
CA PHE A 24 12.44 -3.94 10.03
C PHE A 24 11.48 -4.23 11.17
N ARG A 25 10.18 -4.23 10.88
CA ARG A 25 9.12 -4.58 11.82
C ARG A 25 8.10 -5.53 11.20
N VAL A 26 7.48 -6.34 12.03
CA VAL A 26 6.26 -7.07 11.71
C VAL A 26 5.11 -6.32 12.37
N ILE A 27 4.19 -5.77 11.58
CA ILE A 27 3.08 -4.93 12.08
C ILE A 27 1.83 -5.73 12.46
N GLY A 28 1.79 -7.00 12.07
CA GLY A 28 0.68 -7.91 12.36
C GLY A 28 0.80 -9.21 11.60
N ARG A 29 -0.26 -9.98 11.62
CA ARG A 29 -0.40 -11.22 10.86
C ARG A 29 -1.69 -11.19 10.05
N SER A 30 -1.65 -11.78 8.86
CA SER A 30 -2.84 -12.04 8.05
C SER A 30 -3.77 -13.06 8.72
N HIS A 31 -4.93 -13.28 8.15
CA HIS A 31 -5.83 -14.33 8.63
C HIS A 31 -5.30 -15.77 8.45
N ASP A 32 -4.32 -15.97 7.58
CA ASP A 32 -3.64 -17.26 7.39
C ASP A 32 -2.24 -17.29 8.05
N ASP A 33 -2.05 -16.45 9.09
CA ASP A 33 -0.85 -16.36 9.95
C ASP A 33 0.44 -15.88 9.26
N ARG A 34 0.38 -15.33 8.06
CA ARG A 34 1.55 -14.71 7.41
C ARG A 34 1.86 -13.37 8.04
N MET A 35 3.14 -13.14 8.33
CA MET A 35 3.61 -11.88 8.92
C MET A 35 3.50 -10.74 7.91
N ILE A 36 3.01 -9.58 8.34
CA ILE A 36 2.91 -8.37 7.51
C ILE A 36 4.15 -7.52 7.78
N PRO A 37 5.09 -7.41 6.80
CA PRO A 37 6.33 -6.69 7.00
C PRO A 37 6.18 -5.19 6.76
N MET A 38 6.92 -4.41 7.55
CA MET A 38 7.13 -2.98 7.35
C MET A 38 8.61 -2.66 7.47
N LEU A 39 9.09 -1.74 6.64
CA LEU A 39 10.43 -1.18 6.71
C LEU A 39 10.36 0.31 7.01
N GLU A 40 11.05 0.74 8.05
CA GLU A 40 11.24 2.14 8.39
C GLU A 40 12.61 2.59 7.91
N ILE A 41 12.69 3.65 7.11
CA ILE A 41 13.93 4.20 6.56
C ILE A 41 14.06 5.65 7.00
N GLY A 42 15.12 5.97 7.74
CA GLY A 42 15.39 7.32 8.24
C GLY A 42 15.32 7.41 9.76
N LYS A 43 15.67 8.60 10.30
CA LYS A 43 15.82 8.87 11.74
C LYS A 43 14.80 9.88 12.28
N GLY A 44 14.02 10.51 11.40
CA GLY A 44 13.07 11.55 11.82
C GLY A 44 11.96 11.02 12.73
N ASP A 45 11.39 11.89 13.54
CA ASP A 45 10.28 11.55 14.45
C ASP A 45 8.92 11.48 13.73
N THR A 46 8.81 12.17 12.60
CA THR A 46 7.62 12.10 11.74
C THR A 46 7.87 11.22 10.53
N CYS A 47 6.82 10.62 9.98
CA CYS A 47 6.96 9.73 8.84
C CYS A 47 5.99 10.04 7.69
N ILE A 48 6.31 9.48 6.52
CA ILE A 48 5.40 9.28 5.40
C ILE A 48 5.13 7.78 5.29
N ILE A 49 3.86 7.40 5.26
CA ILE A 49 3.48 5.98 5.11
C ILE A 49 3.29 5.68 3.64
N CYS A 50 4.01 4.70 3.13
CA CYS A 50 3.92 4.16 1.77
C CYS A 50 3.32 2.76 1.83
N LEU A 51 2.16 2.56 1.22
CA LEU A 51 1.38 1.33 1.28
C LEU A 51 1.16 0.77 -0.12
N SER A 52 1.37 -0.52 -0.29
CA SER A 52 0.93 -1.28 -1.46
C SER A 52 0.48 -2.70 -1.08
N GLY A 53 0.17 -3.51 -2.09
CA GLY A 53 -0.16 -4.91 -1.86
C GLY A 53 -1.41 -5.12 -1.02
N VAL A 54 -2.40 -4.24 -1.15
CA VAL A 54 -3.73 -4.42 -0.54
C VAL A 54 -4.49 -5.50 -1.29
N GLU A 55 -4.18 -5.66 -2.56
CA GLU A 55 -4.71 -6.69 -3.47
C GLU A 55 -3.59 -7.29 -4.32
N SER A 56 -3.75 -8.53 -4.78
CA SER A 56 -2.75 -9.25 -5.59
C SER A 56 -2.75 -8.87 -7.06
N GLY A 57 -3.72 -8.10 -7.52
CA GLY A 57 -3.74 -7.57 -8.89
C GLY A 57 -2.49 -6.80 -9.26
N ASP A 58 -1.79 -6.28 -8.26
CA ASP A 58 -0.56 -5.50 -8.35
C ASP A 58 0.71 -6.37 -8.15
N ARG A 59 0.80 -7.54 -8.82
CA ARG A 59 1.79 -8.61 -8.54
C ARG A 59 3.24 -8.14 -8.37
N ASN A 60 3.72 -7.22 -9.20
CA ASN A 60 5.11 -6.75 -9.17
C ASN A 60 5.31 -5.49 -8.31
N LEU A 61 4.24 -4.92 -7.78
CA LEU A 61 4.31 -3.67 -7.04
C LEU A 61 5.08 -3.78 -5.72
N PRO A 62 4.98 -4.87 -4.93
CA PRO A 62 5.84 -5.06 -3.77
C PRO A 62 7.33 -5.10 -4.10
N GLU A 63 7.71 -5.70 -5.24
CA GLU A 63 9.10 -5.72 -5.72
C GLU A 63 9.57 -4.32 -6.14
N TYR A 64 8.69 -3.54 -6.77
CA TYR A 64 8.98 -2.16 -7.13
C TYR A 64 9.24 -1.29 -5.89
N LEU A 65 8.37 -1.38 -4.86
CA LEU A 65 8.60 -0.67 -3.60
C LEU A 65 9.86 -1.15 -2.87
N LEU A 66 10.18 -2.44 -2.94
CA LEU A 66 11.43 -2.97 -2.42
C LEU A 66 12.65 -2.37 -3.15
N SER A 67 12.58 -2.19 -4.47
CA SER A 67 13.64 -1.52 -5.24
C SER A 67 13.83 -0.08 -4.77
N ILE A 68 12.74 0.68 -4.63
CA ILE A 68 12.79 2.05 -4.09
C ILE A 68 13.40 2.07 -2.69
N ALA A 69 13.05 1.12 -1.82
CA ALA A 69 13.66 1.01 -0.48
C ALA A 69 15.17 0.81 -0.54
N LYS A 70 15.63 -0.08 -1.44
CA LYS A 70 17.07 -0.32 -1.66
C LYS A 70 17.79 0.94 -2.14
N ASP A 71 17.18 1.70 -3.05
CA ASP A 71 17.77 2.92 -3.58
C ASP A 71 17.84 4.02 -2.52
N TYR A 72 16.83 4.17 -1.68
CA TYR A 72 16.90 5.09 -0.53
C TYR A 72 18.00 4.68 0.45
N CYS A 73 18.15 3.40 0.75
CA CYS A 73 19.23 2.89 1.63
C CYS A 73 20.60 3.19 1.06
N ARG A 74 20.84 2.89 -0.21
CA ARG A 74 22.11 3.18 -0.90
C ARG A 74 22.40 4.68 -0.95
N SER A 75 21.41 5.48 -1.30
CA SER A 75 21.54 6.94 -1.42
C SER A 75 21.82 7.59 -0.08
N TYR A 76 21.22 7.09 1.00
CA TYR A 76 21.51 7.55 2.36
C TYR A 76 22.95 7.25 2.76
N GLU A 77 23.41 6.01 2.56
CA GLU A 77 24.77 5.57 2.91
C GLU A 77 25.83 6.37 2.10
N SER A 78 25.57 6.57 0.81
CA SER A 78 26.52 7.22 -0.12
C SER A 78 26.43 8.76 -0.14
N ASN A 79 25.55 9.37 0.67
CA ASN A 79 25.25 10.82 0.62
C ASN A 79 24.84 11.33 -0.76
N TRP A 80 24.09 10.55 -1.51
CA TRP A 80 23.64 10.95 -2.83
C TRP A 80 22.47 11.96 -2.75
N THR A 81 22.35 12.74 -3.83
CA THR A 81 21.21 13.61 -4.09
C THR A 81 20.27 12.97 -5.08
N ILE A 82 18.95 13.11 -4.85
CA ILE A 82 17.91 12.76 -5.83
C ILE A 82 17.43 14.03 -6.51
N GLY A 83 17.36 14.00 -7.84
CA GLY A 83 17.08 15.19 -8.64
C GLY A 83 18.21 16.22 -8.52
N GLU A 84 17.87 17.50 -8.71
CA GLU A 84 18.88 18.58 -8.73
C GLU A 84 19.33 19.09 -7.35
N SER A 85 18.60 18.73 -6.25
CA SER A 85 18.83 19.40 -4.96
C SER A 85 18.46 18.64 -3.68
N TYR A 86 17.93 17.43 -3.76
CA TYR A 86 17.48 16.71 -2.56
C TYR A 86 18.55 15.78 -2.01
N GLU A 87 19.28 16.23 -0.97
CA GLU A 87 20.22 15.37 -0.24
C GLU A 87 19.44 14.35 0.59
N VAL A 88 19.49 13.07 0.17
CA VAL A 88 18.70 11.98 0.76
C VAL A 88 18.97 11.83 2.26
N ARG A 89 20.22 11.90 2.69
CA ARG A 89 20.58 11.79 4.11
C ARG A 89 19.97 12.90 4.94
N LYS A 90 20.10 14.17 4.52
CA LYS A 90 19.53 15.31 5.25
C LYS A 90 17.99 15.25 5.32
N LEU A 91 17.36 14.68 4.29
CA LEU A 91 15.91 14.48 4.27
C LEU A 91 15.51 13.39 5.27
N LEU A 92 16.14 12.21 5.20
CA LEU A 92 15.82 11.05 6.01
C LEU A 92 16.28 11.17 7.47
N ASP A 93 17.20 12.09 7.78
CA ASP A 93 17.51 12.47 9.17
C ASP A 93 16.36 13.28 9.82
N LYS A 94 15.48 13.91 9.02
CA LYS A 94 14.34 14.71 9.50
C LYS A 94 13.01 14.00 9.40
N VAL A 95 12.84 13.14 8.40
CA VAL A 95 11.59 12.43 8.11
C VAL A 95 11.89 10.97 7.87
N ARG A 96 11.02 10.10 8.35
CA ARG A 96 11.07 8.66 8.15
C ARG A 96 10.14 8.24 7.01
N ILE A 97 10.51 7.22 6.26
CA ILE A 97 9.62 6.55 5.32
C ILE A 97 9.23 5.21 5.93
N CYS A 98 7.93 4.98 6.16
CA CYS A 98 7.40 3.70 6.60
C CYS A 98 6.80 2.98 5.39
N MET A 99 7.47 1.96 4.89
CA MET A 99 7.04 1.19 3.72
C MET A 99 6.36 -0.11 4.14
N ILE A 100 5.13 -0.32 3.69
CA ILE A 100 4.36 -1.57 3.82
C ILE A 100 4.09 -2.07 2.40
N PRO A 101 4.99 -2.85 1.80
CA PRO A 101 4.86 -3.21 0.39
C PRO A 101 3.81 -4.30 0.12
N MET A 102 3.41 -5.05 1.15
CA MET A 102 2.45 -6.15 1.02
C MET A 102 1.56 -6.25 2.27
N LEU A 103 0.41 -5.57 2.23
CA LEU A 103 -0.56 -5.62 3.33
C LEU A 103 -1.32 -6.95 3.36
N ASN A 104 -1.60 -7.54 2.20
CA ASN A 104 -2.40 -8.75 2.03
C ASN A 104 -1.56 -9.91 1.46
N PRO A 105 -0.66 -10.50 2.26
CA PRO A 105 0.20 -11.58 1.78
C PRO A 105 -0.58 -12.83 1.35
N ASP A 106 -1.78 -13.06 1.93
CA ASP A 106 -2.61 -14.20 1.59
C ASP A 106 -3.09 -14.17 0.14
N SER A 107 -3.45 -12.99 -0.39
CA SER A 107 -3.89 -12.88 -1.78
C SER A 107 -2.75 -13.17 -2.77
N TYR A 108 -1.53 -12.78 -2.44
CA TYR A 108 -0.35 -13.06 -3.27
C TYR A 108 -0.07 -14.57 -3.33
N GLU A 109 -0.11 -15.24 -2.19
CA GLU A 109 0.08 -16.69 -2.12
C GLU A 109 -1.03 -17.46 -2.86
N ILE A 110 -2.28 -17.02 -2.76
CA ILE A 110 -3.39 -17.59 -3.51
C ILE A 110 -3.18 -17.43 -5.01
N CYS A 111 -2.80 -16.24 -5.47
CA CYS A 111 -2.56 -15.99 -6.89
C CYS A 111 -1.36 -16.75 -7.45
N GLU A 112 -0.36 -17.05 -6.63
CA GLU A 112 0.85 -17.74 -7.05
C GLU A 112 0.69 -19.28 -7.02
N TYR A 113 0.04 -19.81 -5.94
CA TYR A 113 -0.03 -21.25 -5.67
C TYR A 113 -1.47 -21.80 -5.63
N GLY A 114 -2.45 -20.96 -5.91
CA GLY A 114 -3.86 -21.31 -5.82
C GLY A 114 -4.37 -21.40 -4.38
N TYR A 115 -5.63 -21.78 -4.22
CA TYR A 115 -6.27 -21.92 -2.91
C TYR A 115 -5.61 -22.97 -2.00
N GLY A 116 -4.76 -23.84 -2.56
CA GLY A 116 -3.95 -24.79 -1.78
C GLY A 116 -2.97 -24.12 -0.83
N ALA A 117 -2.55 -22.89 -1.11
CA ALA A 117 -1.64 -22.09 -0.28
C ALA A 117 -2.23 -21.72 1.09
N ILE A 118 -3.55 -21.75 1.26
CA ILE A 118 -4.21 -21.40 2.51
C ILE A 118 -4.08 -22.56 3.52
N HIS A 119 -3.50 -22.25 4.69
CA HIS A 119 -3.26 -23.21 5.75
C HIS A 119 -4.57 -23.68 6.41
N ASN A 120 -5.48 -22.73 6.69
CA ASN A 120 -6.75 -23.04 7.30
C ASN A 120 -7.66 -23.85 6.35
N PRO A 121 -8.00 -25.13 6.66
CA PRO A 121 -8.75 -26.00 5.76
C PRO A 121 -10.20 -25.52 5.54
N ILE A 122 -10.79 -24.84 6.51
CA ILE A 122 -12.16 -24.29 6.40
C ILE A 122 -12.17 -23.15 5.41
N HIS A 123 -11.27 -22.18 5.57
CA HIS A 123 -11.17 -21.05 4.64
C HIS A 123 -10.83 -21.53 3.22
N ARG A 124 -9.89 -22.46 3.10
CA ARG A 124 -9.54 -23.08 1.81
C ARG A 124 -10.76 -23.69 1.11
N GLN A 125 -11.58 -24.44 1.83
CA GLN A 125 -12.78 -25.04 1.26
C GLN A 125 -13.83 -23.99 0.88
N MET A 126 -14.06 -23.00 1.73
CA MET A 126 -14.99 -21.90 1.45
C MET A 126 -14.59 -21.12 0.20
N LEU A 127 -13.29 -20.84 0.01
CA LEU A 127 -12.79 -20.12 -1.16
C LEU A 127 -12.94 -20.94 -2.44
N LYS A 128 -12.65 -22.25 -2.40
CA LYS A 128 -12.86 -23.15 -3.54
C LYS A 128 -14.33 -23.21 -3.99
N MET A 129 -15.27 -23.08 -3.06
CA MET A 129 -16.70 -23.09 -3.38
C MET A 129 -17.16 -21.79 -4.08
N GLN A 130 -16.37 -20.71 -4.03
CA GLN A 130 -16.72 -19.44 -4.70
C GLN A 130 -16.47 -19.48 -6.21
N ASP A 131 -15.78 -20.50 -6.72
CA ASP A 131 -15.47 -20.71 -8.14
C ASP A 131 -14.90 -19.46 -8.86
N ARG A 132 -14.02 -18.73 -8.17
CA ARG A 132 -13.34 -17.56 -8.71
C ARG A 132 -11.98 -17.95 -9.30
N PRO A 133 -11.61 -17.43 -10.49
CA PRO A 133 -10.26 -17.61 -11.01
C PRO A 133 -9.23 -17.08 -10.00
N VAL A 134 -8.21 -17.89 -9.69
CA VAL A 134 -7.16 -17.51 -8.72
C VAL A 134 -6.34 -16.30 -9.19
N GLU A 135 -6.22 -16.12 -10.50
CA GLU A 135 -5.51 -14.99 -11.12
C GLU A 135 -6.21 -13.65 -10.91
N GLU A 136 -7.52 -13.67 -10.64
CA GLU A 136 -8.35 -12.49 -10.36
C GLU A 136 -8.69 -12.34 -8.87
N TYR A 137 -8.03 -13.10 -8.01
CA TYR A 137 -8.34 -13.09 -6.59
C TYR A 137 -7.74 -11.87 -5.90
N GLU A 138 -8.57 -11.01 -5.33
CA GLU A 138 -8.18 -9.72 -4.73
C GLU A 138 -8.45 -9.64 -3.21
N CYS A 139 -9.06 -10.70 -2.64
CA CYS A 139 -9.47 -10.74 -1.23
C CYS A 139 -8.38 -11.39 -0.35
N ASN A 140 -8.55 -11.32 0.98
CA ASN A 140 -7.69 -12.07 1.91
C ASN A 140 -8.12 -13.55 2.03
N ALA A 141 -7.49 -14.31 2.93
CA ALA A 141 -7.78 -15.74 3.15
C ALA A 141 -9.23 -16.03 3.59
N ARG A 142 -9.98 -15.04 4.05
CA ARG A 142 -11.40 -15.17 4.39
C ARG A 142 -12.36 -14.78 3.26
N GLY A 143 -11.84 -14.34 2.12
CA GLY A 143 -12.65 -13.85 1.02
C GLY A 143 -13.13 -12.40 1.19
N ILE A 144 -12.46 -11.62 2.01
CA ILE A 144 -12.81 -10.23 2.32
C ILE A 144 -11.91 -9.27 1.54
N ASP A 145 -12.52 -8.32 0.83
CA ASP A 145 -11.81 -7.24 0.14
C ASP A 145 -11.37 -6.18 1.16
N LEU A 146 -10.06 -6.07 1.39
CA LEU A 146 -9.49 -5.13 2.37
C LEU A 146 -9.71 -3.67 1.99
N ARG A 147 -9.89 -3.34 0.70
CA ARG A 147 -10.20 -1.97 0.25
C ARG A 147 -11.57 -1.49 0.72
N ARG A 148 -12.39 -2.37 1.29
CA ARG A 148 -13.74 -2.10 1.77
C ARG A 148 -13.93 -2.43 3.24
N ASN A 149 -12.86 -2.75 3.96
CA ASN A 149 -12.95 -3.20 5.34
C ASN A 149 -12.65 -2.10 6.38
N PHE A 150 -12.22 -0.91 5.95
CA PHE A 150 -11.90 0.18 6.88
C PHE A 150 -13.15 0.87 7.41
N PRO A 151 -13.22 1.19 8.73
CA PRO A 151 -14.37 1.80 9.40
C PRO A 151 -14.49 3.30 9.07
N THR A 152 -14.95 3.59 7.87
CA THR A 152 -15.22 4.94 7.38
C THR A 152 -16.68 5.34 7.62
N ASN A 153 -17.00 6.63 7.45
CA ASN A 153 -18.38 7.14 7.54
C ASN A 153 -19.37 6.43 6.58
N TYR A 154 -18.87 5.77 5.56
CA TYR A 154 -19.68 4.97 4.65
C TYR A 154 -20.39 3.82 5.35
N TYR A 155 -19.70 3.09 6.23
CA TYR A 155 -20.31 1.99 6.99
C TYR A 155 -21.43 2.45 7.90
N GLN A 156 -21.35 3.66 8.42
CA GLN A 156 -22.37 4.22 9.28
C GLN A 156 -23.69 4.53 8.51
N ARG A 157 -23.60 4.73 7.19
CA ARG A 157 -24.74 5.12 6.34
C ARG A 157 -25.41 3.98 5.61
N LYS A 158 -24.75 2.84 5.51
CA LYS A 158 -25.30 1.64 4.83
C LYS A 158 -25.28 0.45 5.75
N ARG A 159 -26.38 -0.30 5.77
CA ARG A 159 -26.43 -1.63 6.36
C ARG A 159 -25.58 -2.57 5.49
N VAL A 160 -24.30 -2.64 5.75
CA VAL A 160 -23.39 -3.61 5.13
C VAL A 160 -23.37 -4.82 6.06
N ASN A 161 -23.59 -6.01 5.53
CA ASN A 161 -23.59 -7.26 6.31
C ASN A 161 -22.19 -7.66 6.81
N GLN A 162 -21.18 -6.80 6.60
CA GLN A 162 -19.80 -7.04 6.98
C GLN A 162 -19.40 -6.05 8.06
N GLU A 163 -18.87 -6.55 9.17
CA GLU A 163 -18.34 -5.71 10.24
C GLU A 163 -17.07 -4.99 9.78
N PRO A 164 -17.00 -3.65 9.91
CA PRO A 164 -15.80 -2.90 9.56
C PRO A 164 -14.64 -3.27 10.50
N ALA A 165 -13.41 -3.25 9.96
CA ALA A 165 -12.20 -3.67 10.67
C ALA A 165 -12.27 -5.10 11.22
N SER A 166 -13.01 -5.99 10.57
CA SER A 166 -13.09 -7.40 10.92
C SER A 166 -11.76 -8.14 10.65
N GLU A 167 -10.96 -7.64 9.70
CA GLU A 167 -9.77 -8.32 9.22
C GLU A 167 -8.50 -7.92 10.01
N ASN A 168 -7.62 -8.90 10.24
CA ASN A 168 -6.38 -8.70 10.98
C ASN A 168 -5.47 -7.66 10.28
N GLU A 169 -5.38 -7.75 8.96
CA GLU A 169 -4.60 -6.86 8.11
C GLU A 169 -5.08 -5.41 8.24
N THR A 170 -6.40 -5.21 8.23
CA THR A 170 -7.02 -3.89 8.43
C THR A 170 -6.70 -3.34 9.80
N ARG A 171 -6.83 -4.16 10.87
CA ARG A 171 -6.51 -3.74 12.23
C ARG A 171 -5.03 -3.42 12.41
N ALA A 172 -4.14 -4.21 11.80
CA ALA A 172 -2.71 -3.96 11.82
C ALA A 172 -2.37 -2.58 11.21
N LEU A 173 -2.95 -2.26 10.05
CA LEU A 173 -2.71 -0.96 9.41
C LEU A 173 -3.32 0.21 10.19
N ILE A 174 -4.51 0.03 10.78
CA ILE A 174 -5.12 1.05 11.65
C ILE A 174 -4.22 1.34 12.86
N SER A 175 -3.62 0.32 13.46
CA SER A 175 -2.69 0.50 14.58
C SER A 175 -1.47 1.32 14.17
N ILE A 176 -0.91 1.09 12.98
CA ILE A 176 0.20 1.90 12.45
C ILE A 176 -0.23 3.36 12.23
N PHE A 177 -1.42 3.60 11.69
CA PHE A 177 -1.93 4.97 11.50
C PHE A 177 -2.10 5.73 12.83
N GLN A 178 -2.37 5.03 13.93
CA GLN A 178 -2.53 5.60 15.26
C GLN A 178 -1.22 5.73 16.02
N GLU A 179 -0.28 4.80 15.83
CA GLU A 179 1.02 4.76 16.50
C GLU A 179 1.96 5.86 15.99
N TYR A 180 1.93 6.13 14.67
CA TYR A 180 2.91 7.00 14.04
C TYR A 180 2.41 8.44 13.87
N SER A 181 3.29 9.41 14.18
CA SER A 181 3.10 10.82 13.79
C SER A 181 3.36 10.98 12.31
N SER A 182 2.35 10.66 11.48
CA SER A 182 2.51 10.65 10.02
C SER A 182 2.12 11.96 9.37
N LEU A 183 2.91 12.41 8.38
CA LEU A 183 2.70 13.61 7.57
C LEU A 183 1.74 13.37 6.40
N GLY A 184 1.59 12.13 5.99
CA GLY A 184 0.73 11.72 4.88
C GLY A 184 0.80 10.23 4.58
N LEU A 185 -0.19 9.77 3.82
CA LEU A 185 -0.29 8.42 3.28
C LEU A 185 -0.16 8.46 1.75
N LEU A 186 0.72 7.63 1.21
CA LEU A 186 0.82 7.34 -0.21
C LEU A 186 0.45 5.87 -0.42
N THR A 187 -0.59 5.61 -1.18
CA THR A 187 -0.93 4.25 -1.61
C THR A 187 -0.55 4.05 -3.07
N PHE A 188 -0.08 2.86 -3.39
CA PHE A 188 0.38 2.51 -4.72
C PHE A 188 -0.43 1.35 -5.27
N SER A 189 -0.84 1.48 -6.53
CA SER A 189 -1.52 0.44 -7.31
C SER A 189 -1.14 0.56 -8.77
N TYR A 190 -1.43 -0.47 -9.58
CA TYR A 190 -1.21 -0.40 -11.02
C TYR A 190 -2.42 0.17 -11.76
N SER A 191 -2.19 1.07 -12.71
CA SER A 191 -3.16 1.58 -13.66
C SER A 191 -2.46 2.31 -14.83
N ARG A 192 -2.80 3.56 -15.09
CA ARG A 192 -2.36 4.30 -16.29
C ARG A 192 -1.56 5.58 -15.98
N GLY A 193 -0.81 5.61 -14.91
CA GLY A 193 -0.04 6.80 -14.51
C GLY A 193 -0.92 7.95 -14.05
N LYS A 194 -1.55 7.80 -12.87
CA LYS A 194 -2.44 8.80 -12.28
C LYS A 194 -2.09 9.07 -10.81
N ILE A 195 -2.44 10.27 -10.37
CA ILE A 195 -2.41 10.66 -8.96
C ILE A 195 -3.81 11.08 -8.56
N VAL A 196 -4.46 10.27 -7.72
CA VAL A 196 -5.78 10.54 -7.20
C VAL A 196 -5.67 11.30 -5.89
N TYR A 197 -6.18 12.53 -5.85
CA TYR A 197 -5.95 13.44 -4.74
C TYR A 197 -7.21 13.85 -3.96
N CYS A 198 -8.39 13.67 -4.51
CA CYS A 198 -9.64 14.06 -3.86
C CYS A 198 -10.16 12.92 -2.98
N ARG A 199 -10.62 13.25 -1.77
CA ARG A 199 -11.29 12.31 -0.88
C ARG A 199 -12.74 12.73 -0.71
N GLN A 200 -13.62 11.75 -0.81
CA GLN A 200 -15.04 11.99 -0.62
C GLN A 200 -15.32 12.53 0.79
N GLU A 201 -16.36 13.33 0.89
CA GLU A 201 -16.84 13.88 2.17
C GLU A 201 -15.82 14.76 2.92
N LYS A 202 -14.66 15.04 2.32
CA LYS A 202 -13.71 16.01 2.85
C LYS A 202 -13.96 17.39 2.26
N GLY A 203 -13.86 18.41 3.10
CA GLY A 203 -14.06 19.79 2.70
C GLY A 203 -13.01 20.29 1.69
N PHE A 204 -13.31 21.45 1.10
CA PHE A 204 -12.45 22.07 0.08
C PHE A 204 -11.01 22.25 0.55
N ALA A 205 -10.78 22.74 1.78
CA ALA A 205 -9.45 23.00 2.31
C ALA A 205 -8.57 21.74 2.36
N TYR A 206 -9.12 20.60 2.76
CA TYR A 206 -8.42 19.33 2.77
C TYR A 206 -8.03 18.89 1.35
N ASN A 207 -8.98 18.87 0.43
CA ASN A 207 -8.74 18.47 -0.95
C ASN A 207 -7.81 19.45 -1.69
N GLN A 208 -7.81 20.73 -1.32
CA GLN A 208 -6.86 21.71 -1.84
C GLN A 208 -5.42 21.45 -1.37
N LYS A 209 -5.23 21.02 -0.11
CA LYS A 209 -3.92 20.59 0.39
C LYS A 209 -3.39 19.38 -0.40
N ASN A 210 -4.23 18.35 -0.57
CA ASN A 210 -3.91 17.17 -1.39
C ASN A 210 -3.59 17.56 -2.84
N TYR A 211 -4.35 18.46 -3.45
CA TYR A 211 -4.11 18.92 -4.81
C TYR A 211 -2.74 19.58 -4.97
N ARG A 212 -2.32 20.43 -4.01
CA ARG A 212 -1.00 21.07 -4.04
C ARG A 212 0.13 20.03 -4.01
N LEU A 213 0.03 19.03 -3.14
CA LEU A 213 1.01 17.94 -3.07
C LEU A 213 1.01 17.12 -4.35
N ALA A 214 -0.16 16.73 -4.86
CA ALA A 214 -0.30 15.99 -6.10
C ALA A 214 0.29 16.75 -7.30
N ARG A 215 0.19 18.08 -7.34
CA ARG A 215 0.83 18.92 -8.37
C ARG A 215 2.36 18.85 -8.33
N HIS A 216 2.97 18.74 -7.14
CA HIS A 216 4.41 18.53 -7.04
C HIS A 216 4.80 17.15 -7.56
N LEU A 217 4.08 16.10 -7.15
CA LEU A 217 4.32 14.74 -7.65
C LEU A 217 4.10 14.65 -9.17
N GLN A 218 3.08 15.34 -9.71
CA GLN A 218 2.86 15.42 -11.15
C GLN A 218 4.05 15.98 -11.92
N LYS A 219 4.68 17.04 -11.39
CA LYS A 219 5.85 17.65 -12.06
C LYS A 219 7.03 16.68 -12.15
N CYS A 220 7.19 15.82 -11.15
CA CYS A 220 8.28 14.83 -11.11
C CYS A 220 7.98 13.58 -11.93
N SER A 221 6.73 13.10 -11.91
CA SER A 221 6.35 11.82 -12.51
C SER A 221 5.76 11.93 -13.91
N GLY A 222 5.26 13.11 -14.31
CA GLY A 222 4.47 13.28 -15.52
C GLY A 222 3.06 12.68 -15.46
N TYR A 223 2.65 12.11 -14.33
CA TYR A 223 1.35 11.44 -14.18
C TYR A 223 0.18 12.43 -14.24
N ARG A 224 -0.99 11.96 -14.66
CA ARG A 224 -2.19 12.79 -14.72
C ARG A 224 -2.82 12.93 -13.33
N LEU A 225 -3.32 14.14 -13.03
CA LEU A 225 -4.12 14.36 -11.83
C LEU A 225 -5.56 13.95 -12.06
N GLU A 226 -6.12 13.19 -11.15
CA GLU A 226 -7.52 12.75 -11.21
C GLU A 226 -8.27 13.09 -9.92
N LYS A 227 -9.46 13.70 -10.08
CA LYS A 227 -10.45 13.86 -9.02
C LYS A 227 -11.26 12.57 -8.89
N GLY A 228 -10.63 11.46 -8.71
CA GLY A 228 -11.32 10.19 -8.57
C GLY A 228 -11.31 9.73 -7.13
N ILE A 229 -12.04 8.67 -6.88
CA ILE A 229 -11.93 7.89 -5.68
C ILE A 229 -10.79 6.93 -5.92
N ALA A 230 -9.80 6.95 -5.03
CA ALA A 230 -8.77 5.95 -5.08
C ALA A 230 -9.36 4.58 -4.82
N GLY A 231 -9.07 3.72 -5.68
CA GLY A 231 -9.40 2.33 -5.63
C GLY A 231 -8.99 1.76 -6.96
N GLY A 232 -7.98 0.89 -6.99
CA GLY A 232 -7.49 0.19 -8.18
C GLY A 232 -8.54 -0.66 -8.88
N ALA A 233 -9.79 -0.25 -8.84
CA ALA A 233 -10.80 -0.82 -9.67
C ALA A 233 -10.40 -0.53 -11.11
N ARG A 234 -9.91 -1.53 -11.83
CA ARG A 234 -10.25 -1.62 -13.23
C ARG A 234 -11.68 -1.15 -13.34
N VAL A 235 -11.91 0.06 -13.92
CA VAL A 235 -13.27 0.57 -14.19
C VAL A 235 -13.92 -0.44 -15.11
N LYS A 236 -14.39 -1.51 -14.51
CA LYS A 236 -15.17 -2.55 -15.15
C LYS A 236 -16.60 -2.15 -14.92
N LYS A 237 -17.18 -1.56 -15.94
CA LYS A 237 -18.60 -1.22 -16.14
C LYS A 237 -19.05 0.13 -15.55
N ALA A 238 -19.70 0.89 -16.40
CA ALA A 238 -20.59 1.99 -16.02
C ALA A 238 -21.51 1.52 -14.88
N GLY A 239 -21.39 2.13 -13.70
CA GLY A 239 -22.18 1.76 -12.52
C GLY A 239 -21.38 1.20 -11.34
N ALA A 240 -20.06 1.07 -11.42
CA ALA A 240 -19.22 0.69 -10.26
C ALA A 240 -19.38 1.75 -9.16
N LYS A 241 -19.91 1.33 -8.01
CA LYS A 241 -20.06 2.21 -6.84
C LYS A 241 -18.67 2.55 -6.31
N PRO A 242 -18.48 3.81 -5.85
CA PRO A 242 -17.21 4.23 -5.28
C PRO A 242 -16.79 3.29 -4.13
N GLU A 243 -15.51 2.97 -4.08
CA GLU A 243 -14.90 2.18 -3.01
C GLU A 243 -14.84 3.01 -1.74
N MET A 244 -15.84 2.85 -0.91
CA MET A 244 -15.97 3.54 0.36
C MET A 244 -15.61 2.52 1.45
N GLY A 245 -14.65 2.83 2.27
CA GLY A 245 -14.06 1.91 3.25
C GLY A 245 -12.59 1.59 2.94
N SER A 246 -11.96 2.42 2.09
CA SER A 246 -10.55 2.25 1.73
C SER A 246 -9.61 2.79 2.82
N PRO A 247 -8.35 2.33 2.85
CA PRO A 247 -7.34 2.86 3.77
C PRO A 247 -7.14 4.38 3.62
N GLU A 248 -7.16 4.90 2.39
CA GLU A 248 -6.99 6.34 2.15
C GLU A 248 -8.16 7.17 2.69
N GLN A 249 -9.37 6.65 2.54
CA GLN A 249 -10.56 7.33 3.05
C GLN A 249 -10.56 7.33 4.58
N PHE A 250 -10.26 6.19 5.20
CA PHE A 250 -10.13 6.08 6.65
C PHE A 250 -9.03 7.02 7.18
N TYR A 251 -7.87 7.02 6.56
CA TYR A 251 -6.75 7.88 6.94
C TYR A 251 -7.13 9.36 6.86
N ALA A 252 -7.82 9.75 5.79
CA ALA A 252 -8.32 11.12 5.63
C ALA A 252 -9.35 11.51 6.69
N GLU A 253 -10.24 10.60 7.08
CA GLU A 253 -11.30 10.87 8.05
C GLU A 253 -10.79 10.95 9.49
N VAL A 254 -9.92 10.00 9.88
CA VAL A 254 -9.48 9.80 11.26
C VAL A 254 -8.18 10.54 11.55
N ILE A 255 -7.14 10.34 10.73
CA ILE A 255 -5.82 10.96 10.94
C ILE A 255 -5.80 12.40 10.44
N ARG A 256 -6.62 12.73 9.46
CA ARG A 256 -6.80 14.08 8.90
C ARG A 256 -5.55 14.68 8.24
N GLN A 257 -4.56 13.85 7.96
CA GLN A 257 -3.39 14.22 7.16
C GLN A 257 -3.62 13.89 5.67
N PRO A 258 -2.84 14.46 4.75
CA PRO A 258 -2.97 14.18 3.32
C PRO A 258 -2.92 12.69 2.99
N SER A 259 -3.77 12.26 2.05
CA SER A 259 -3.70 10.92 1.49
C SER A 259 -3.85 10.97 -0.03
N LEU A 260 -2.88 10.40 -0.73
CA LEU A 260 -2.84 10.35 -2.18
C LEU A 260 -2.74 8.90 -2.64
N ALA A 261 -3.48 8.55 -3.69
CA ALA A 261 -3.25 7.28 -4.36
C ALA A 261 -2.49 7.51 -5.66
N ILE A 262 -1.42 6.75 -5.84
CA ILE A 262 -0.53 6.80 -6.98
C ILE A 262 -0.74 5.53 -7.77
N GLU A 263 -1.36 5.66 -8.93
CA GLU A 263 -1.58 4.56 -9.84
C GLU A 263 -0.45 4.59 -10.88
N ILE A 264 0.53 3.70 -10.74
CA ILE A 264 1.68 3.62 -11.64
C ILE A 264 1.33 2.80 -12.89
N PRO A 265 1.98 3.03 -14.03
CA PRO A 265 1.84 2.17 -15.19
C PRO A 265 2.33 0.75 -14.89
N GLU A 266 1.68 -0.25 -15.46
CA GLU A 266 2.16 -1.62 -15.40
C GLU A 266 3.38 -1.73 -16.34
N TYR A 267 4.57 -1.86 -15.73
CA TYR A 267 5.79 -2.12 -16.49
C TYR A 267 5.91 -3.61 -16.78
N ARG A 268 6.22 -3.95 -18.02
CA ARG A 268 6.63 -5.32 -18.36
C ARG A 268 8.03 -5.56 -17.80
N LYS A 269 8.35 -6.82 -17.46
CA LYS A 269 9.69 -7.18 -16.93
C LYS A 269 10.83 -6.73 -17.87
N ASP A 270 10.58 -6.73 -19.15
CA ASP A 270 11.55 -6.32 -20.18
C ASP A 270 11.93 -4.84 -20.06
N ASP A 271 11.03 -3.98 -19.56
CA ASP A 271 11.29 -2.55 -19.37
C ASP A 271 12.16 -2.26 -18.13
N MET A 272 12.28 -3.23 -17.19
CA MET A 272 13.07 -3.08 -15.97
C MET A 272 14.56 -3.40 -16.17
N GLU A 273 14.91 -4.17 -17.20
CA GLU A 273 16.30 -4.48 -17.53
C GLU A 273 17.00 -3.34 -18.29
N GLU A 274 16.25 -2.45 -18.96
CA GLU A 274 16.79 -1.26 -19.63
C GLU A 274 17.07 -0.08 -18.66
N LEU A 275 16.62 -0.15 -17.40
CA LEU A 275 16.77 0.91 -16.39
C LEU A 275 17.89 0.62 -15.36
N GLN A 276 18.63 -0.48 -15.52
CA GLN A 276 19.82 -0.84 -14.72
C GLN A 276 21.12 -0.51 -15.46
#